data_d9c10a595a8d9f8812f5c3fadbf0de8f
#
_entry.id   d9c10a595a8d9f8812f5c3fadbf0de8f
#
_cell.length_a   1.000
_cell.length_b   1.000
_cell.length_c   1.000
_cell.angle_alpha   90.00
_cell.angle_beta   90.00
_cell.angle_gamma   90.00
#
_symmetry.space_group_name_H-M   'P 1'
#
loop_
_entity.id
_entity.type
_entity.pdbx_description
1 polymer ?
#
loop_
_entity_poly.entity_id
_entity_poly.type
_entity_poly.pdbx_seq_one_letter_code
_entity_poly.pdbx_strand_id
1 'polypeptide(L)'
;MKHQFSRNELAIGQQGLDLLKQQTVVILGVGGVGSFAAEALARTNIGHIILIDKDDVDITNVNRQLHALTTTVGQSKVSLMEERIKLINPDCKVTPLHMFYTEETYEEIFDNYDIDYFVDASDTIMYKVHLMKECLDRGIKVISSMGAANKTDPTRFTISDISKTHTDPMAKIFRRKLKKLGIRKGIPVVFSDESPIVIREDVKDIVGDKNAINRKGQMPPSSNAFVPSVVGLICASYVVNDVLKDIPVRRIKDKGQ
;
A
#
# COMPACT_ATOMS: atom_id res chain seq x y z
N MET A 1 4.75 31.21 -7.87
CA MET A 1 3.68 30.90 -8.85
C MET A 1 2.82 29.75 -8.32
N LYS A 2 1.53 29.68 -8.70
CA LYS A 2 0.72 28.51 -8.32
C LYS A 2 1.19 27.26 -9.09
N HIS A 3 1.28 26.14 -8.40
CA HIS A 3 1.59 24.81 -8.95
C HIS A 3 0.75 23.74 -8.26
N GLN A 4 0.78 22.50 -8.73
CA GLN A 4 -0.07 21.39 -8.26
C GLN A 4 0.06 21.10 -6.75
N PHE A 5 1.20 21.44 -6.12
CA PHE A 5 1.45 21.21 -4.70
C PHE A 5 1.30 22.46 -3.82
N SER A 6 0.85 23.59 -4.36
CA SER A 6 0.73 24.86 -3.59
C SER A 6 -0.12 24.73 -2.32
N ARG A 7 -1.10 23.82 -2.29
CA ARG A 7 -1.93 23.59 -1.09
C ARG A 7 -1.15 22.78 -0.02
N ASN A 8 -0.27 21.88 -0.44
CA ASN A 8 0.62 21.16 0.46
C ASN A 8 1.68 22.12 1.02
N GLU A 9 2.25 22.98 0.18
CA GLU A 9 3.24 23.98 0.54
C GLU A 9 2.77 24.91 1.66
N LEU A 10 1.47 25.26 1.70
CA LEU A 10 0.90 26.06 2.80
C LEU A 10 1.08 25.43 4.19
N ALA A 11 1.16 24.11 4.26
CA ALA A 11 1.33 23.38 5.52
C ALA A 11 2.78 23.05 5.84
N ILE A 12 3.57 22.65 4.84
CA ILE A 12 4.89 22.06 5.02
C ILE A 12 6.05 22.92 4.46
N GLY A 13 5.73 24.03 3.78
CA GLY A 13 6.69 24.91 3.13
C GLY A 13 7.43 24.26 1.96
N GLN A 14 8.29 25.04 1.29
CA GLN A 14 9.15 24.55 0.20
C GLN A 14 10.09 23.45 0.68
N GLN A 15 10.65 23.59 1.89
CA GLN A 15 11.55 22.60 2.50
C GLN A 15 10.88 21.22 2.60
N GLY A 16 9.60 21.15 3.00
CA GLY A 16 8.87 19.90 3.05
C GLY A 16 8.64 19.29 1.67
N LEU A 17 8.32 20.12 0.67
CA LEU A 17 8.19 19.66 -0.72
C LEU A 17 9.51 19.10 -1.27
N ASP A 18 10.64 19.74 -0.95
CA ASP A 18 11.97 19.31 -1.40
C ASP A 18 12.37 17.97 -0.76
N LEU A 19 12.09 17.78 0.54
CA LEU A 19 12.30 16.50 1.21
C LEU A 19 11.50 15.37 0.60
N LEU A 20 10.23 15.60 0.29
CA LEU A 20 9.39 14.59 -0.36
C LEU A 20 9.86 14.28 -1.78
N LYS A 21 10.32 15.29 -2.52
CA LYS A 21 10.86 15.12 -3.89
C LYS A 21 12.13 14.26 -3.93
N GLN A 22 12.88 14.19 -2.84
CA GLN A 22 14.09 13.38 -2.75
C GLN A 22 13.80 11.90 -2.46
N GLN A 23 12.58 11.54 -2.07
CA GLN A 23 12.26 10.18 -1.66
C GLN A 23 12.00 9.23 -2.84
N THR A 24 12.51 8.01 -2.71
CA THR A 24 12.16 6.86 -3.54
C THR A 24 11.27 5.90 -2.75
N VAL A 25 10.04 5.71 -3.20
CA VAL A 25 9.07 4.84 -2.54
C VAL A 25 8.68 3.68 -3.45
N VAL A 26 8.87 2.45 -2.98
CA VAL A 26 8.41 1.24 -3.65
C VAL A 26 7.03 0.85 -3.14
N ILE A 27 6.13 0.50 -4.05
CA ILE A 27 4.81 -0.03 -3.74
C ILE A 27 4.72 -1.45 -4.27
N LEU A 28 4.65 -2.42 -3.36
CA LEU A 28 4.46 -3.82 -3.70
C LEU A 28 2.98 -4.18 -3.65
N GLY A 29 2.44 -4.52 -4.81
CA GLY A 29 1.02 -4.76 -5.03
C GLY A 29 0.26 -3.47 -5.37
N VAL A 30 -0.17 -3.34 -6.63
CA VAL A 30 -0.89 -2.17 -7.16
C VAL A 30 -2.40 -2.47 -7.28
N GLY A 31 -2.94 -3.15 -6.26
CA GLY A 31 -4.35 -3.48 -6.14
C GLY A 31 -5.18 -2.37 -5.46
N GLY A 32 -6.24 -2.77 -4.74
CA GLY A 32 -7.16 -1.84 -4.05
C GLY A 32 -6.49 -0.97 -2.97
N VAL A 33 -5.41 -1.44 -2.35
CA VAL A 33 -4.62 -0.67 -1.37
C VAL A 33 -3.53 0.14 -2.07
N GLY A 34 -2.68 -0.55 -2.84
CA GLY A 34 -1.49 0.07 -3.42
C GLY A 34 -1.78 1.14 -4.46
N SER A 35 -2.85 1.02 -5.25
CA SER A 35 -3.21 2.05 -6.23
C SER A 35 -3.58 3.38 -5.57
N PHE A 36 -4.28 3.36 -4.43
CA PHE A 36 -4.60 4.57 -3.66
C PHE A 36 -3.38 5.10 -2.88
N ALA A 37 -2.47 4.23 -2.44
CA ALA A 37 -1.21 4.67 -1.87
C ALA A 37 -0.37 5.41 -2.92
N ALA A 38 -0.23 4.85 -4.13
CA ALA A 38 0.47 5.47 -5.25
C ALA A 38 -0.10 6.84 -5.64
N GLU A 39 -1.43 6.92 -5.74
CA GLU A 39 -2.15 8.18 -5.99
C GLU A 39 -1.83 9.26 -4.95
N ALA A 40 -1.92 8.90 -3.68
CA ALA A 40 -1.67 9.84 -2.58
C ALA A 40 -0.21 10.32 -2.56
N LEU A 41 0.75 9.42 -2.75
CA LEU A 41 2.18 9.75 -2.80
C LEU A 41 2.50 10.66 -3.99
N ALA A 42 1.94 10.39 -5.18
CA ALA A 42 2.09 11.25 -6.35
C ALA A 42 1.58 12.67 -6.08
N ARG A 43 0.43 12.80 -5.37
CA ARG A 43 -0.19 14.08 -5.00
C ARG A 43 0.53 14.83 -3.87
N THR A 44 1.53 14.23 -3.27
CA THR A 44 2.34 14.85 -2.20
C THR A 44 3.77 15.19 -2.63
N ASN A 45 4.09 15.11 -3.92
CA ASN A 45 5.40 15.44 -4.49
C ASN A 45 6.51 14.42 -4.20
N ILE A 46 6.19 13.12 -4.03
CA ILE A 46 7.24 12.08 -4.02
C ILE A 46 7.97 12.08 -5.35
N GLY A 47 9.31 12.06 -5.31
CA GLY A 47 10.15 12.21 -6.49
C GLY A 47 10.30 10.95 -7.34
N HIS A 48 10.31 9.77 -6.72
CA HIS A 48 10.37 8.50 -7.42
C HIS A 48 9.42 7.48 -6.81
N ILE A 49 8.55 6.91 -7.64
CA ILE A 49 7.62 5.83 -7.26
C ILE A 49 7.93 4.60 -8.12
N ILE A 50 8.24 3.48 -7.47
CA ILE A 50 8.45 2.18 -8.11
C ILE A 50 7.22 1.32 -7.84
N LEU A 51 6.57 0.87 -8.89
CA LEU A 51 5.34 0.08 -8.82
C LEU A 51 5.64 -1.38 -9.18
N ILE A 52 5.29 -2.32 -8.30
CA ILE A 52 5.52 -3.74 -8.53
C ILE A 52 4.19 -4.47 -8.46
N ASP A 53 3.74 -5.01 -9.56
CA ASP A 53 2.58 -5.90 -9.67
C ASP A 53 2.70 -6.72 -10.96
N LYS A 54 2.30 -7.98 -10.90
CA LYS A 54 2.36 -8.88 -12.06
C LYS A 54 1.05 -8.94 -12.85
N ASP A 55 -0.03 -8.42 -12.28
CA ASP A 55 -1.37 -8.64 -12.79
C ASP A 55 -1.79 -7.56 -13.79
N ASP A 56 -2.62 -8.00 -14.72
CA ASP A 56 -3.45 -7.12 -15.52
C ASP A 56 -4.78 -6.83 -14.80
N VAL A 57 -5.49 -5.83 -15.28
CA VAL A 57 -6.81 -5.46 -14.75
C VAL A 57 -7.82 -6.54 -15.11
N ASP A 58 -8.50 -7.06 -14.10
CA ASP A 58 -9.68 -7.93 -14.23
C ASP A 58 -10.96 -7.13 -13.98
N ILE A 59 -12.07 -7.53 -14.61
CA ILE A 59 -13.37 -6.85 -14.46
C ILE A 59 -13.82 -6.78 -13.00
N THR A 60 -13.48 -7.78 -12.17
CA THR A 60 -13.78 -7.81 -10.74
C THR A 60 -12.95 -6.81 -9.91
N ASN A 61 -11.97 -6.16 -10.51
CA ASN A 61 -11.16 -5.13 -9.86
C ASN A 61 -11.82 -3.74 -9.88
N VAL A 62 -12.73 -3.51 -10.82
CA VAL A 62 -13.37 -2.21 -11.07
C VAL A 62 -14.05 -1.63 -9.82
N ASN A 63 -14.54 -2.49 -8.94
CA ASN A 63 -15.23 -2.05 -7.73
C ASN A 63 -14.32 -1.42 -6.65
N ARG A 64 -12.94 -1.54 -6.77
CA ARG A 64 -12.05 -1.10 -5.69
C ARG A 64 -10.64 -0.68 -6.09
N GLN A 65 -10.20 -0.91 -7.34
CA GLN A 65 -8.86 -0.54 -7.78
C GLN A 65 -8.94 0.73 -8.62
N LEU A 66 -8.13 1.72 -8.30
CA LEU A 66 -8.24 3.08 -8.84
C LEU A 66 -8.08 3.15 -10.37
N HIS A 67 -7.16 2.37 -10.94
CA HIS A 67 -6.87 2.30 -12.38
C HIS A 67 -7.81 1.34 -13.14
N ALA A 68 -8.58 0.53 -12.40
CA ALA A 68 -9.47 -0.44 -13.00
C ALA A 68 -10.79 0.21 -13.44
N LEU A 69 -10.98 0.31 -14.74
CA LEU A 69 -12.17 0.77 -15.41
C LEU A 69 -12.65 -0.31 -16.37
N THR A 70 -13.91 -0.25 -16.78
CA THR A 70 -14.44 -1.19 -17.81
C THR A 70 -13.65 -1.12 -19.13
N THR A 71 -13.01 0.04 -19.40
CA THR A 71 -12.20 0.29 -20.59
C THR A 71 -10.74 -0.12 -20.44
N THR A 72 -10.27 -0.44 -19.23
CA THR A 72 -8.87 -0.81 -18.96
C THR A 72 -8.69 -2.29 -18.65
N VAL A 73 -9.74 -3.10 -18.71
CA VAL A 73 -9.66 -4.56 -18.51
C VAL A 73 -8.66 -5.18 -19.49
N GLY A 74 -7.77 -6.03 -18.97
CA GLY A 74 -6.70 -6.69 -19.73
C GLY A 74 -5.42 -5.85 -19.89
N GLN A 75 -5.36 -4.62 -19.36
CA GLN A 75 -4.16 -3.80 -19.39
C GLN A 75 -3.36 -3.92 -18.09
N SER A 76 -2.04 -3.76 -18.18
CA SER A 76 -1.13 -3.85 -17.04
C SER A 76 -1.46 -2.81 -15.96
N LYS A 77 -1.61 -3.25 -14.70
CA LYS A 77 -1.90 -2.37 -13.56
C LYS A 77 -0.81 -1.34 -13.35
N VAL A 78 0.46 -1.74 -13.43
CA VAL A 78 1.60 -0.84 -13.20
C VAL A 78 1.73 0.20 -14.29
N SER A 79 1.46 -0.14 -15.56
CA SER A 79 1.50 0.79 -16.68
C SER A 79 0.40 1.84 -16.59
N LEU A 80 -0.83 1.42 -16.27
CA LEU A 80 -1.95 2.34 -16.06
C LEU A 80 -1.71 3.32 -14.90
N MET A 81 -1.09 2.84 -13.83
CA MET A 81 -0.76 3.72 -12.69
C MET A 81 0.42 4.64 -13.02
N GLU A 82 1.40 4.22 -13.81
CA GLU A 82 2.45 5.11 -14.32
C GLU A 82 1.85 6.27 -15.12
N GLU A 83 1.01 5.98 -16.10
CA GLU A 83 0.33 7.01 -16.90
C GLU A 83 -0.44 7.98 -16.01
N ARG A 84 -1.19 7.45 -15.04
CA ARG A 84 -1.95 8.26 -14.10
C ARG A 84 -1.07 9.15 -13.23
N ILE A 85 0.01 8.63 -12.68
CA ILE A 85 0.95 9.39 -11.85
C ILE A 85 1.56 10.54 -12.65
N LYS A 86 1.96 10.29 -13.89
CA LYS A 86 2.52 11.32 -14.78
C LYS A 86 1.53 12.46 -15.11
N LEU A 87 0.23 12.16 -15.16
CA LEU A 87 -0.81 13.19 -15.29
C LEU A 87 -1.00 14.03 -14.02
N ILE A 88 -0.66 13.49 -12.84
CA ILE A 88 -0.74 14.21 -11.56
C ILE A 88 0.55 15.00 -11.29
N ASN A 89 1.69 14.33 -11.45
CA ASN A 89 3.02 14.86 -11.20
C ASN A 89 3.96 14.48 -12.35
N PRO A 90 4.05 15.32 -13.40
CA PRO A 90 4.90 15.07 -14.56
C PRO A 90 6.40 14.90 -14.19
N ASP A 91 6.84 15.54 -13.10
CA ASP A 91 8.23 15.50 -12.62
C ASP A 91 8.54 14.23 -11.81
N CYS A 92 7.54 13.47 -11.40
CA CYS A 92 7.75 12.22 -10.69
C CYS A 92 8.38 11.18 -11.62
N LYS A 93 9.51 10.63 -11.22
CA LYS A 93 10.04 9.42 -11.87
C LYS A 93 9.13 8.25 -11.48
N VAL A 94 8.65 7.51 -12.46
CA VAL A 94 7.88 6.28 -12.23
C VAL A 94 8.59 5.10 -12.87
N THR A 95 8.74 4.03 -12.13
CA THR A 95 9.30 2.76 -12.63
C THR A 95 8.24 1.67 -12.49
N PRO A 96 7.54 1.33 -13.58
CA PRO A 96 6.58 0.24 -13.57
C PRO A 96 7.30 -1.10 -13.77
N LEU A 97 7.23 -1.99 -12.76
CA LEU A 97 7.78 -3.33 -12.81
C LEU A 97 6.62 -4.34 -12.88
N HIS A 98 6.30 -4.78 -14.10
CA HIS A 98 5.30 -5.82 -14.33
C HIS A 98 5.89 -7.19 -14.03
N MET A 99 6.06 -7.53 -12.76
CA MET A 99 6.74 -8.73 -12.33
C MET A 99 6.22 -9.27 -10.99
N PHE A 100 6.50 -10.54 -10.73
CA PHE A 100 6.35 -11.11 -9.41
C PHE A 100 7.49 -10.65 -8.48
N TYR A 101 7.14 -10.37 -7.23
CA TYR A 101 8.10 -10.31 -6.14
C TYR A 101 8.28 -11.72 -5.56
N THR A 102 9.46 -12.31 -5.73
CA THR A 102 9.82 -13.63 -5.23
C THR A 102 11.24 -13.61 -4.64
N GLU A 103 11.66 -14.74 -4.07
CA GLU A 103 13.04 -14.92 -3.59
C GLU A 103 14.08 -14.94 -4.74
N GLU A 104 13.65 -15.11 -5.98
CA GLU A 104 14.52 -15.06 -7.17
C GLU A 104 14.59 -13.66 -7.81
N THR A 105 13.57 -12.82 -7.56
CA THR A 105 13.46 -11.51 -8.25
C THR A 105 13.70 -10.31 -7.34
N TYR A 106 13.80 -10.50 -6.01
CA TYR A 106 13.92 -9.39 -5.08
C TYR A 106 15.24 -8.59 -5.24
N GLU A 107 16.34 -9.26 -5.58
CA GLU A 107 17.64 -8.62 -5.78
C GLU A 107 17.58 -7.55 -6.87
N GLU A 108 16.83 -7.79 -7.96
CA GLU A 108 16.63 -6.80 -9.01
C GLU A 108 16.03 -5.48 -8.48
N ILE A 109 15.19 -5.57 -7.44
CA ILE A 109 14.55 -4.40 -6.85
C ILE A 109 15.49 -3.71 -5.86
N PHE A 110 16.11 -4.47 -4.98
CA PHE A 110 16.93 -3.89 -3.90
C PHE A 110 18.30 -3.42 -4.36
N ASP A 111 18.88 -4.02 -5.39
CA ASP A 111 20.24 -3.70 -5.84
C ASP A 111 20.27 -2.64 -6.94
N ASN A 112 19.16 -2.43 -7.67
CA ASN A 112 19.09 -1.45 -8.76
C ASN A 112 18.56 -0.09 -8.32
N TYR A 113 18.01 0.05 -7.11
CA TYR A 113 17.37 1.29 -6.68
C TYR A 113 17.79 1.66 -5.26
N ASP A 114 18.06 2.95 -5.05
CA ASP A 114 18.24 3.53 -3.73
C ASP A 114 16.86 3.81 -3.13
N ILE A 115 16.42 2.97 -2.20
CA ILE A 115 15.05 2.90 -1.70
C ILE A 115 14.97 3.47 -0.29
N ASP A 116 14.14 4.50 -0.09
CA ASP A 116 13.87 5.07 1.24
C ASP A 116 12.75 4.34 1.97
N TYR A 117 11.69 3.98 1.23
CA TYR A 117 10.47 3.36 1.80
C TYR A 117 9.92 2.24 0.95
N PHE A 118 9.40 1.22 1.64
CA PHE A 118 8.47 0.25 1.06
C PHE A 118 7.05 0.44 1.62
N VAL A 119 6.06 0.49 0.73
CA VAL A 119 4.65 0.30 1.03
C VAL A 119 4.26 -1.11 0.59
N ASP A 120 4.11 -2.01 1.53
CA ASP A 120 3.69 -3.37 1.26
C ASP A 120 2.17 -3.48 1.26
N ALA A 121 1.59 -3.47 0.07
CA ALA A 121 0.17 -3.64 -0.21
C ALA A 121 -0.15 -5.02 -0.84
N SER A 122 0.80 -5.96 -0.79
CA SER A 122 0.62 -7.31 -1.30
C SER A 122 -0.35 -8.11 -0.43
N ASP A 123 -0.98 -9.12 -1.00
CA ASP A 123 -1.90 -10.01 -0.29
C ASP A 123 -1.33 -11.40 0.00
N THR A 124 -0.07 -11.62 -0.38
CA THR A 124 0.64 -12.90 -0.23
C THR A 124 1.57 -12.87 0.98
N ILE A 125 1.20 -13.60 2.03
CA ILE A 125 1.91 -13.56 3.33
C ILE A 125 3.39 -13.98 3.22
N MET A 126 3.74 -14.89 2.32
CA MET A 126 5.14 -15.32 2.17
C MET A 126 6.00 -14.15 1.69
N TYR A 127 5.56 -13.43 0.68
CA TYR A 127 6.26 -12.27 0.15
C TYR A 127 6.35 -11.14 1.19
N LYS A 128 5.29 -10.90 1.95
CA LYS A 128 5.32 -9.95 3.08
C LYS A 128 6.42 -10.30 4.09
N VAL A 129 6.55 -11.56 4.48
CA VAL A 129 7.54 -12.00 5.47
C VAL A 129 8.95 -11.83 4.95
N HIS A 130 9.21 -12.23 3.70
CA HIS A 130 10.49 -12.05 3.04
C HIS A 130 10.86 -10.58 2.92
N LEU A 131 9.94 -9.76 2.38
CA LEU A 131 10.12 -8.31 2.26
C LEU A 131 10.49 -7.65 3.58
N MET A 132 9.78 -8.00 4.68
CA MET A 132 10.08 -7.41 5.99
C MET A 132 11.50 -7.73 6.46
N LYS A 133 11.94 -8.97 6.24
CA LYS A 133 13.30 -9.38 6.57
C LYS A 133 14.32 -8.55 5.78
N GLU A 134 14.16 -8.47 4.46
CA GLU A 134 15.06 -7.73 3.59
C GLU A 134 15.10 -6.23 3.92
N CYS A 135 13.94 -5.62 4.17
CA CYS A 135 13.89 -4.21 4.57
C CYS A 135 14.62 -3.97 5.91
N LEU A 136 14.41 -4.84 6.91
CA LEU A 136 15.07 -4.71 8.22
C LEU A 136 16.59 -4.91 8.11
N ASP A 137 17.03 -5.92 7.37
CA ASP A 137 18.46 -6.24 7.20
C ASP A 137 19.20 -5.11 6.44
N ARG A 138 18.52 -4.40 5.54
CA ARG A 138 19.07 -3.30 4.74
C ARG A 138 18.81 -1.91 5.36
N GLY A 139 18.06 -1.83 6.47
CA GLY A 139 17.71 -0.57 7.13
C GLY A 139 16.69 0.28 6.34
N ILE A 140 15.96 -0.31 5.40
CA ILE A 140 14.93 0.35 4.60
C ILE A 140 13.64 0.45 5.42
N LYS A 141 13.02 1.63 5.43
CA LYS A 141 11.76 1.84 6.13
C LYS A 141 10.60 1.17 5.40
N VAL A 142 9.67 0.60 6.15
CA VAL A 142 8.55 -0.14 5.57
C VAL A 142 7.27 0.08 6.36
N ILE A 143 6.13 0.12 5.66
CA ILE A 143 4.80 -0.03 6.24
C ILE A 143 4.05 -1.12 5.49
N SER A 144 3.37 -2.00 6.21
CA SER A 144 2.63 -3.12 5.61
C SER A 144 1.13 -3.02 5.90
N SER A 145 0.30 -3.18 4.88
CA SER A 145 -1.14 -3.33 5.06
C SER A 145 -1.48 -4.74 5.50
N MET A 146 -2.35 -4.86 6.51
CA MET A 146 -2.91 -6.15 6.91
C MET A 146 -4.21 -6.43 6.13
N GLY A 147 -5.08 -7.30 6.61
CA GLY A 147 -6.27 -7.71 5.89
C GLY A 147 -7.28 -6.56 5.65
N ALA A 148 -7.36 -6.09 4.40
CA ALA A 148 -8.35 -5.08 3.99
C ALA A 148 -9.63 -5.69 3.37
N ALA A 149 -9.65 -7.01 3.18
CA ALA A 149 -10.80 -7.72 2.66
C ALA A 149 -11.74 -8.22 3.77
N ASN A 150 -12.99 -8.51 3.40
CA ASN A 150 -14.03 -8.97 4.32
C ASN A 150 -14.29 -7.99 5.48
N LYS A 151 -14.22 -6.70 5.22
CA LYS A 151 -14.46 -5.61 6.17
C LYS A 151 -15.33 -4.54 5.54
N THR A 152 -16.03 -3.80 6.38
CA THR A 152 -17.02 -2.81 5.97
C THR A 152 -16.80 -1.43 6.56
N ASP A 153 -16.07 -1.35 7.67
CA ASP A 153 -15.84 -0.09 8.38
C ASP A 153 -14.40 0.41 8.19
N PRO A 154 -14.17 1.39 7.29
CA PRO A 154 -12.84 1.95 7.06
C PRO A 154 -12.33 2.77 8.26
N THR A 155 -13.21 3.24 9.16
CA THR A 155 -12.83 4.08 10.30
C THR A 155 -12.12 3.29 11.41
N ARG A 156 -12.17 1.96 11.36
CA ARG A 156 -11.52 1.05 12.31
C ARG A 156 -10.08 0.68 11.94
N PHE A 157 -9.55 1.25 10.86
CA PHE A 157 -8.16 1.05 10.49
C PHE A 157 -7.24 2.04 11.20
N THR A 158 -6.15 1.51 11.75
CA THR A 158 -5.14 2.29 12.47
C THR A 158 -3.74 1.79 12.18
N ILE A 159 -2.75 2.66 12.40
CA ILE A 159 -1.34 2.29 12.37
C ILE A 159 -0.94 1.78 13.74
N SER A 160 -0.29 0.61 13.77
CA SER A 160 0.24 0.01 14.99
C SER A 160 1.50 -0.79 14.71
N ASP A 161 2.26 -1.11 15.75
CA ASP A 161 3.28 -2.14 15.65
C ASP A 161 2.63 -3.53 15.47
N ILE A 162 3.22 -4.38 14.63
CA ILE A 162 2.69 -5.73 14.37
C ILE A 162 2.48 -6.53 15.65
N SER A 163 3.31 -6.33 16.67
CA SER A 163 3.20 -7.02 17.97
C SER A 163 1.94 -6.69 18.74
N LYS A 164 1.34 -5.53 18.49
CA LYS A 164 0.15 -5.01 19.19
C LYS A 164 -1.15 -5.30 18.44
N THR A 165 -1.08 -5.88 17.24
CA THR A 165 -2.27 -6.20 16.45
C THR A 165 -3.08 -7.34 17.05
N HIS A 166 -4.38 -7.32 16.89
CA HIS A 166 -5.33 -8.34 17.34
C HIS A 166 -6.44 -8.54 16.30
N THR A 167 -7.36 -9.47 16.50
CA THR A 167 -8.56 -9.71 15.67
C THR A 167 -8.28 -10.04 14.19
N ASP A 168 -7.31 -9.38 13.53
CA ASP A 168 -7.00 -9.57 12.12
C ASP A 168 -6.32 -10.92 11.84
N PRO A 169 -6.91 -11.82 11.01
CA PRO A 169 -6.36 -13.15 10.73
C PRO A 169 -5.03 -13.08 9.96
N MET A 170 -4.85 -12.12 9.04
CA MET A 170 -3.62 -11.95 8.30
C MET A 170 -2.49 -11.52 9.23
N ALA A 171 -2.74 -10.54 10.09
CA ALA A 171 -1.77 -10.08 11.09
C ALA A 171 -1.37 -11.21 12.06
N LYS A 172 -2.31 -12.08 12.46
CA LYS A 172 -2.02 -13.24 13.31
C LYS A 172 -1.04 -14.21 12.64
N ILE A 173 -1.25 -14.52 11.36
CA ILE A 173 -0.36 -15.43 10.61
C ILE A 173 1.00 -14.75 10.38
N PHE A 174 1.00 -13.49 10.01
CA PHE A 174 2.19 -12.68 9.75
C PHE A 174 3.08 -12.62 11.01
N ARG A 175 2.54 -12.23 12.18
CA ARG A 175 3.27 -12.26 13.46
C ARG A 175 3.90 -13.63 13.76
N ARG A 176 3.15 -14.72 13.53
CA ARG A 176 3.65 -16.06 13.78
C ARG A 176 4.85 -16.43 12.90
N LYS A 177 4.82 -16.02 11.63
CA LYS A 177 5.92 -16.24 10.68
C LYS A 177 7.12 -15.37 11.01
N LEU A 178 6.94 -14.09 11.29
CA LEU A 178 8.00 -13.17 11.71
C LEU A 178 8.69 -13.64 13.00
N LYS A 179 7.92 -14.14 13.97
CA LYS A 179 8.49 -14.69 15.22
C LYS A 179 9.46 -15.86 14.96
N LYS A 180 9.22 -16.69 13.93
CA LYS A 180 10.14 -17.76 13.55
C LYS A 180 11.48 -17.25 13.01
N LEU A 181 11.51 -16.02 12.50
CA LEU A 181 12.72 -15.32 12.04
C LEU A 181 13.35 -14.44 13.14
N GLY A 182 12.87 -14.55 14.39
CA GLY A 182 13.35 -13.72 15.49
C GLY A 182 12.76 -12.32 15.55
N ILE A 183 11.94 -11.91 14.57
CA ILE A 183 11.34 -10.58 14.47
C ILE A 183 10.05 -10.56 15.31
N ARG A 184 10.06 -9.80 16.40
CA ARG A 184 8.92 -9.76 17.34
C ARG A 184 8.18 -8.44 17.38
N LYS A 185 8.82 -7.33 16.99
CA LYS A 185 8.30 -5.95 17.02
C LYS A 185 9.07 -5.08 16.04
N GLY A 186 8.68 -3.82 15.90
CA GLY A 186 9.39 -2.85 15.07
C GLY A 186 8.87 -2.75 13.64
N ILE A 187 7.77 -3.43 13.31
CA ILE A 187 7.16 -3.34 11.98
C ILE A 187 5.84 -2.58 12.09
N PRO A 188 5.75 -1.37 11.53
CA PRO A 188 4.51 -0.63 11.43
C PRO A 188 3.57 -1.31 10.43
N VAL A 189 2.31 -1.47 10.83
CA VAL A 189 1.27 -2.06 10.00
C VAL A 189 -0.01 -1.25 10.08
N VAL A 190 -0.77 -1.25 8.99
CA VAL A 190 -2.15 -0.76 8.97
C VAL A 190 -3.07 -1.97 9.16
N PHE A 191 -3.82 -2.00 10.25
CA PHE A 191 -4.75 -3.10 10.57
C PHE A 191 -6.07 -2.57 11.12
N SER A 192 -7.09 -3.41 11.10
CA SER A 192 -8.39 -3.13 11.70
C SER A 192 -8.71 -4.14 12.80
N ASP A 193 -9.37 -3.68 13.84
CA ASP A 193 -9.95 -4.49 14.91
C ASP A 193 -11.35 -5.03 14.55
N GLU A 194 -11.86 -4.74 13.35
CA GLU A 194 -13.10 -5.30 12.84
C GLU A 194 -12.95 -6.81 12.59
N SER A 195 -13.87 -7.60 13.12
CA SER A 195 -13.95 -9.02 12.78
C SER A 195 -14.35 -9.19 11.30
N PRO A 196 -13.66 -10.04 10.53
CA PRO A 196 -14.03 -10.27 9.14
C PRO A 196 -15.45 -10.79 9.00
N ILE A 197 -16.17 -10.26 8.01
CA ILE A 197 -17.50 -10.76 7.66
C ILE A 197 -17.41 -12.17 7.05
N VAL A 198 -18.47 -12.94 7.19
CA VAL A 198 -18.60 -14.23 6.53
C VAL A 198 -19.13 -13.99 5.10
N ILE A 199 -18.44 -14.56 4.14
CA ILE A 199 -18.84 -14.46 2.71
C ILE A 199 -20.13 -15.22 2.52
N ARG A 200 -21.04 -14.68 1.72
CA ARG A 200 -22.30 -15.30 1.34
C ARG A 200 -22.04 -16.53 0.45
N GLU A 201 -22.55 -17.66 0.87
CA GLU A 201 -22.37 -18.92 0.14
C GLU A 201 -23.20 -19.03 -1.14
N ASP A 202 -24.35 -18.34 -1.17
CA ASP A 202 -25.29 -18.34 -2.30
C ASP A 202 -24.73 -17.65 -3.57
N VAL A 203 -23.66 -16.87 -3.44
CA VAL A 203 -23.05 -16.13 -4.56
C VAL A 203 -21.54 -16.42 -4.74
N LYS A 204 -20.98 -17.38 -4.00
CA LYS A 204 -19.53 -17.68 -4.06
C LYS A 204 -19.06 -18.10 -5.46
N ASP A 205 -19.90 -18.76 -6.22
CA ASP A 205 -19.58 -19.27 -7.55
C ASP A 205 -19.54 -18.19 -8.64
N ILE A 206 -19.94 -16.94 -8.33
CA ILE A 206 -19.90 -15.82 -9.29
C ILE A 206 -18.45 -15.43 -9.60
N VAL A 207 -17.55 -15.47 -8.61
CA VAL A 207 -16.14 -15.04 -8.73
C VAL A 207 -15.17 -16.18 -8.45
N GLY A 208 -15.60 -17.19 -7.70
CA GLY A 208 -14.77 -18.33 -7.31
C GLY A 208 -14.61 -19.35 -8.45
N ASP A 209 -13.41 -19.90 -8.57
CA ASP A 209 -13.14 -21.05 -9.43
C ASP A 209 -13.09 -22.32 -8.57
N LYS A 210 -14.06 -23.22 -8.79
CA LYS A 210 -14.15 -24.52 -8.07
C LYS A 210 -12.94 -25.42 -8.29
N ASN A 211 -12.22 -25.23 -9.39
CA ASN A 211 -11.02 -25.99 -9.75
C ASN A 211 -9.72 -25.35 -9.23
N ALA A 212 -9.80 -24.17 -8.63
CA ALA A 212 -8.61 -23.51 -8.10
C ALA A 212 -7.94 -24.36 -7.00
N ILE A 213 -6.62 -24.47 -7.05
CA ILE A 213 -5.81 -25.30 -6.14
C ILE A 213 -5.89 -24.77 -4.69
N ASN A 214 -6.13 -23.49 -4.50
CA ASN A 214 -6.16 -22.86 -3.18
C ASN A 214 -7.54 -22.31 -2.82
N ARG A 215 -7.83 -22.26 -1.52
CA ARG A 215 -9.10 -21.76 -0.98
C ARG A 215 -9.44 -20.34 -1.43
N LYS A 216 -8.43 -19.48 -1.63
CA LYS A 216 -8.63 -18.10 -2.07
C LYS A 216 -9.15 -18.01 -3.50
N GLY A 217 -8.68 -18.89 -4.39
CA GLY A 217 -9.23 -19.00 -5.73
C GLY A 217 -10.63 -19.58 -5.75
N GLN A 218 -10.91 -20.58 -4.90
CA GLN A 218 -12.24 -21.20 -4.78
C GLN A 218 -13.27 -20.25 -4.15
N MET A 219 -12.85 -19.41 -3.22
CA MET A 219 -13.70 -18.48 -2.48
C MET A 219 -12.94 -17.15 -2.26
N PRO A 220 -12.92 -16.28 -3.28
CA PRO A 220 -12.25 -14.99 -3.18
C PRO A 220 -12.84 -14.14 -2.05
N PRO A 221 -12.02 -13.38 -1.33
CA PRO A 221 -12.53 -12.52 -0.27
C PRO A 221 -13.37 -11.38 -0.84
N SER A 222 -14.42 -10.97 -0.13
CA SER A 222 -15.21 -9.80 -0.49
C SER A 222 -14.42 -8.51 -0.31
N SER A 223 -14.75 -7.50 -1.11
CA SER A 223 -14.14 -6.18 -1.02
C SER A 223 -15.09 -5.10 -1.52
N ASN A 224 -14.81 -3.86 -1.15
CA ASN A 224 -15.56 -2.66 -1.52
C ASN A 224 -14.60 -1.51 -1.88
N ALA A 225 -15.15 -0.39 -2.34
CA ALA A 225 -14.35 0.73 -2.82
C ALA A 225 -13.66 1.51 -1.69
N PHE A 226 -14.23 1.58 -0.50
CA PHE A 226 -13.82 2.51 0.55
C PHE A 226 -12.87 1.89 1.59
N VAL A 227 -12.91 0.60 1.86
CA VAL A 227 -12.01 -0.02 2.85
C VAL A 227 -10.58 -0.08 2.33
N PRO A 228 -10.26 -0.74 1.21
CA PRO A 228 -8.88 -0.81 0.75
C PRO A 228 -8.31 0.55 0.34
N SER A 229 -9.14 1.47 -0.17
CA SER A 229 -8.70 2.83 -0.53
C SER A 229 -8.22 3.61 0.69
N VAL A 230 -8.98 3.58 1.80
CA VAL A 230 -8.59 4.22 3.06
C VAL A 230 -7.30 3.60 3.63
N VAL A 231 -7.15 2.28 3.57
CA VAL A 231 -5.90 1.62 3.97
C VAL A 231 -4.71 2.12 3.16
N GLY A 232 -4.86 2.28 1.84
CA GLY A 232 -3.82 2.84 0.97
C GLY A 232 -3.45 4.27 1.34
N LEU A 233 -4.46 5.12 1.60
CA LEU A 233 -4.26 6.50 2.05
C LEU A 233 -3.55 6.57 3.41
N ILE A 234 -3.87 5.67 4.35
CA ILE A 234 -3.19 5.59 5.64
C ILE A 234 -1.72 5.17 5.46
N CYS A 235 -1.42 4.19 4.60
CA CYS A 235 -0.04 3.81 4.29
C CYS A 235 0.75 4.99 3.72
N ALA A 236 0.20 5.70 2.75
CA ALA A 236 0.83 6.90 2.18
C ALA A 236 1.04 8.00 3.23
N SER A 237 0.04 8.23 4.08
CA SER A 237 0.16 9.24 5.15
C SER A 237 1.27 8.90 6.15
N TYR A 238 1.49 7.62 6.46
CA TYR A 238 2.60 7.18 7.30
C TYR A 238 3.95 7.58 6.69
N VAL A 239 4.18 7.27 5.41
CA VAL A 239 5.41 7.62 4.70
C VAL A 239 5.63 9.12 4.72
N VAL A 240 4.63 9.90 4.28
CA VAL A 240 4.73 11.36 4.21
C VAL A 240 4.99 12.00 5.57
N ASN A 241 4.27 11.56 6.61
CA ASN A 241 4.45 12.11 7.96
C ASN A 241 5.80 11.73 8.58
N ASP A 242 6.34 10.56 8.29
CA ASP A 242 7.68 10.20 8.79
C ASP A 242 8.79 10.97 8.08
N VAL A 243 8.66 11.23 6.76
CA VAL A 243 9.58 12.12 6.03
C VAL A 243 9.54 13.53 6.59
N LEU A 244 8.36 14.01 6.93
CA LEU A 244 8.13 15.40 7.37
C LEU A 244 8.17 15.59 8.90
N LYS A 245 8.56 14.58 9.66
CA LYS A 245 8.51 14.62 11.14
C LYS A 245 9.27 15.78 11.77
N ASP A 246 10.35 16.23 11.11
CA ASP A 246 11.20 17.33 11.58
C ASP A 246 10.81 18.69 10.98
N ILE A 247 9.80 18.75 10.11
CA ILE A 247 9.24 19.98 9.55
C ILE A 247 8.26 20.60 10.57
N PRO A 248 8.51 21.84 11.02
CA PRO A 248 7.62 22.47 11.99
C PRO A 248 6.27 22.84 11.38
N VAL A 249 5.22 22.16 11.83
CA VAL A 249 3.83 22.49 11.46
C VAL A 249 3.22 23.34 12.58
N ARG A 250 2.78 24.56 12.24
CA ARG A 250 2.07 25.43 13.21
C ARG A 250 0.62 24.98 13.35
N ARG A 251 0.21 24.69 14.59
CA ARG A 251 -1.19 24.39 14.94
C ARG A 251 -1.84 25.58 15.58
N ILE A 252 -3.14 25.79 15.32
CA ILE A 252 -3.93 26.75 16.07
C ILE A 252 -4.00 26.20 17.51
N LYS A 253 -3.54 27.00 18.48
CA LYS A 253 -3.71 26.66 19.90
C LYS A 253 -5.19 26.76 20.21
N ASP A 254 -5.77 25.69 20.75
CA ASP A 254 -7.13 25.74 21.26
C ASP A 254 -7.21 26.88 22.30
N LYS A 255 -8.03 27.88 22.02
CA LYS A 255 -8.32 28.92 22.98
C LYS A 255 -9.29 28.34 24.00
N GLY A 256 -8.78 27.68 25.04
CA GLY A 256 -9.61 27.15 26.10
C GLY A 256 -9.10 25.82 26.70
N GLN A 257 -7.93 25.84 27.29
CA GLN A 257 -7.53 25.00 28.44
C GLN A 257 -6.69 25.81 29.37
#